data_01d22ed1bafb40c4e0944980255c7a1a
#
_entry.id   01d22ed1bafb40c4e0944980255c7a1a
#
_cell.length_a   1.000
_cell.length_b   1.000
_cell.length_c   1.000
_cell.angle_alpha   90.00
_cell.angle_beta   90.00
_cell.angle_gamma   90.00
#
_symmetry.space_group_name_H-M   'P 1'
#
loop_
_entity.id
_entity.type
_entity.pdbx_description
1 polymer ?
#
loop_
_entity_poly.entity_id
_entity_poly.type
_entity_poly.pdbx_seq_one_letter_code
_entity_poly.pdbx_strand_id
1 'polypeptide(L)'
;MPKKPLSTSPHPKSSGAAKPPTGFGVLVRGLLWLFGLVSAGVLAAAIGIAFVLTVAFPNLPDVSELANYRPKLPLRVYSADQVLLAEFGEERRQFVPIAEIPKVLTQAILAAEDANFYQHGGVDMKGIARALLANLGRSKSQGASTISMQVARNVYLTAEKTYTRKIYEVLMTFKLEHELSKDQILQIYMNQIYLGRRAYGFGAASQTYFNKPLRDITIAEAAMLAGLPKAPSAYNPVRNPRRAQIRQHYVIDRMRDLGYITEQQAIKAKIEKLGIKGAPKGENIHAEYVSEMVRQVMVDQYGADAYTRGLDVTTTINAKEQTAAYEALRKGLITYESRQHYRGPEKNIDLPKDPDARAEAIDDALSETPDNGNLLAAVVVKASPSAVTVVRNDGEEITIKGKDL
;
A
#
# COMPACT_ATOMS: atom_id res chain seq x y z
N MET A 1 -48.99 -96.15 -43.11
CA MET A 1 -48.13 -95.65 -42.10
C MET A 1 -46.94 -94.94 -42.78
N PRO A 2 -46.82 -93.62 -42.75
CA PRO A 2 -45.73 -92.94 -43.42
C PRO A 2 -44.59 -92.63 -42.41
N LYS A 3 -43.37 -92.73 -42.92
CA LYS A 3 -42.12 -92.44 -42.22
C LYS A 3 -41.90 -90.96 -42.06
N LYS A 4 -41.45 -90.53 -40.84
CA LYS A 4 -40.98 -89.19 -40.52
C LYS A 4 -39.65 -88.91 -41.20
N PRO A 5 -39.43 -87.70 -41.72
CA PRO A 5 -38.09 -87.26 -42.15
C PRO A 5 -37.26 -86.71 -40.99
N LEU A 6 -35.95 -86.90 -41.05
CA LEU A 6 -34.94 -86.41 -40.10
C LEU A 6 -34.80 -84.88 -40.16
N SER A 7 -34.73 -84.24 -39.00
CA SER A 7 -34.40 -82.86 -38.79
C SER A 7 -32.90 -82.62 -38.94
N THR A 8 -32.50 -81.72 -39.81
CA THR A 8 -31.14 -81.21 -39.91
C THR A 8 -31.01 -80.02 -38.97
N SER A 9 -30.14 -80.16 -37.99
CA SER A 9 -29.73 -79.03 -37.07
C SER A 9 -28.85 -78.00 -37.80
N PRO A 10 -29.05 -76.70 -37.56
CA PRO A 10 -28.17 -75.70 -38.12
C PRO A 10 -26.87 -75.56 -37.34
N HIS A 11 -25.75 -75.48 -38.04
CA HIS A 11 -24.44 -75.25 -37.49
C HIS A 11 -24.36 -73.83 -36.81
N PRO A 12 -23.71 -73.63 -35.65
CA PRO A 12 -23.51 -72.34 -35.07
C PRO A 12 -22.49 -71.57 -35.90
N LYS A 13 -22.88 -70.33 -36.31
CA LYS A 13 -21.94 -69.32 -36.91
C LYS A 13 -20.88 -68.99 -35.89
N SER A 14 -19.61 -69.19 -36.25
CA SER A 14 -18.46 -68.77 -35.48
C SER A 14 -18.48 -67.24 -35.32
N SER A 15 -18.71 -66.74 -34.11
CA SER A 15 -18.48 -65.36 -33.74
C SER A 15 -16.99 -65.06 -33.85
N GLY A 16 -16.59 -64.28 -34.86
CA GLY A 16 -15.23 -63.82 -34.99
C GLY A 16 -14.88 -62.91 -33.78
N ALA A 17 -14.07 -63.47 -32.89
CA ALA A 17 -13.52 -62.73 -31.79
C ALA A 17 -12.65 -61.58 -32.37
N ALA A 18 -13.05 -60.32 -32.11
CA ALA A 18 -12.25 -59.20 -32.46
C ALA A 18 -10.87 -59.32 -31.79
N LYS A 19 -9.82 -59.35 -32.56
CA LYS A 19 -8.44 -59.32 -32.05
C LYS A 19 -8.26 -58.11 -31.12
N PRO A 20 -7.65 -58.23 -29.93
CA PRO A 20 -7.38 -57.13 -29.05
C PRO A 20 -6.49 -56.13 -29.78
N PRO A 21 -6.73 -54.82 -29.63
CA PRO A 21 -5.93 -53.81 -30.30
C PRO A 21 -4.47 -53.94 -29.87
N THR A 22 -3.58 -54.03 -30.85
CA THR A 22 -2.13 -54.07 -30.61
C THR A 22 -1.74 -52.81 -29.83
N GLY A 23 -0.83 -52.86 -28.85
CA GLY A 23 -0.46 -51.75 -27.97
C GLY A 23 -0.11 -50.45 -28.72
N PHE A 24 0.36 -50.57 -29.95
CA PHE A 24 0.59 -49.44 -30.87
C PHE A 24 -0.73 -48.73 -31.27
N GLY A 25 -1.81 -49.44 -31.53
CA GLY A 25 -3.11 -48.87 -31.87
C GLY A 25 -3.76 -48.11 -30.69
N VAL A 26 -3.53 -48.58 -29.45
CA VAL A 26 -3.99 -47.91 -28.22
C VAL A 26 -3.21 -46.58 -28.01
N LEU A 27 -1.90 -46.62 -28.25
CA LEU A 27 -1.02 -45.43 -28.12
C LEU A 27 -1.40 -44.35 -29.15
N VAL A 28 -1.61 -44.72 -30.41
CA VAL A 28 -2.04 -43.80 -31.46
C VAL A 28 -3.41 -43.18 -31.16
N ARG A 29 -4.38 -43.99 -30.71
CA ARG A 29 -5.69 -43.48 -30.27
C ARG A 29 -5.57 -42.53 -29.08
N GLY A 30 -4.72 -42.82 -28.08
CA GLY A 30 -4.45 -41.97 -26.93
C GLY A 30 -3.86 -40.62 -27.37
N LEU A 31 -2.89 -40.61 -28.29
CA LEU A 31 -2.30 -39.38 -28.85
C LEU A 31 -3.31 -38.57 -29.63
N LEU A 32 -4.18 -39.21 -30.43
CA LEU A 32 -5.26 -38.52 -31.17
C LEU A 32 -6.29 -37.88 -30.21
N TRP A 33 -6.66 -38.56 -29.14
CA TRP A 33 -7.54 -37.99 -28.10
C TRP A 33 -6.88 -36.83 -27.37
N LEU A 34 -5.60 -36.94 -27.02
CA LEU A 34 -4.84 -35.87 -26.40
C LEU A 34 -4.74 -34.65 -27.33
N PHE A 35 -4.44 -34.89 -28.62
CA PHE A 35 -4.40 -33.81 -29.62
C PHE A 35 -5.79 -33.14 -29.79
N GLY A 36 -6.87 -33.95 -29.83
CA GLY A 36 -8.24 -33.41 -29.89
C GLY A 36 -8.61 -32.60 -28.68
N LEU A 37 -8.27 -33.01 -27.48
CA LEU A 37 -8.48 -32.27 -26.24
C LEU A 37 -7.69 -30.97 -26.22
N VAL A 38 -6.42 -31.01 -26.61
CA VAL A 38 -5.57 -29.81 -26.69
C VAL A 38 -6.13 -28.83 -27.74
N SER A 39 -6.51 -29.30 -28.90
CA SER A 39 -7.10 -28.47 -29.98
C SER A 39 -8.44 -27.88 -29.55
N ALA A 40 -9.31 -28.65 -28.89
CA ALA A 40 -10.57 -28.14 -28.32
C ALA A 40 -10.31 -27.07 -27.23
N GLY A 41 -9.32 -27.30 -26.38
CA GLY A 41 -8.90 -26.32 -25.37
C GLY A 41 -8.39 -25.01 -26.00
N VAL A 42 -7.57 -25.10 -27.04
CA VAL A 42 -7.05 -23.92 -27.77
C VAL A 42 -8.20 -23.17 -28.46
N LEU A 43 -9.14 -23.89 -29.08
CA LEU A 43 -10.30 -23.27 -29.73
C LEU A 43 -11.22 -22.59 -28.73
N ALA A 44 -11.50 -23.23 -27.59
CA ALA A 44 -12.28 -22.63 -26.50
C ALA A 44 -11.61 -21.37 -25.93
N ALA A 45 -10.28 -21.41 -25.76
CA ALA A 45 -9.51 -20.25 -25.35
C ALA A 45 -9.58 -19.12 -26.39
N ALA A 46 -9.44 -19.43 -27.68
CA ALA A 46 -9.54 -18.45 -28.76
C ALA A 46 -10.93 -17.79 -28.82
N ILE A 47 -12.01 -18.58 -28.69
CA ILE A 47 -13.39 -18.07 -28.62
C ILE A 47 -13.58 -17.19 -27.38
N GLY A 48 -13.06 -17.60 -26.22
CA GLY A 48 -13.10 -16.81 -24.98
C GLY A 48 -12.36 -15.47 -25.14
N ILE A 49 -11.18 -15.47 -25.75
CA ILE A 49 -10.41 -14.26 -26.05
C ILE A 49 -11.17 -13.35 -27.02
N ALA A 50 -11.71 -13.91 -28.11
CA ALA A 50 -12.51 -13.15 -29.09
C ALA A 50 -13.74 -12.52 -28.44
N PHE A 51 -14.46 -13.23 -27.59
CA PHE A 51 -15.60 -12.72 -26.83
C PHE A 51 -15.19 -11.58 -25.90
N VAL A 52 -14.10 -11.76 -25.17
CA VAL A 52 -13.56 -10.72 -24.27
C VAL A 52 -13.17 -9.45 -25.04
N LEU A 53 -12.49 -9.60 -26.20
CA LEU A 53 -12.06 -8.48 -27.02
C LEU A 53 -13.26 -7.75 -27.68
N THR A 54 -14.30 -8.48 -28.09
CA THR A 54 -15.44 -7.88 -28.79
C THR A 54 -16.48 -7.29 -27.84
N VAL A 55 -16.66 -7.86 -26.66
CA VAL A 55 -17.71 -7.45 -25.71
C VAL A 55 -17.15 -6.63 -24.56
N ALA A 56 -16.03 -7.04 -23.94
CA ALA A 56 -15.51 -6.37 -22.75
C ALA A 56 -14.62 -5.17 -23.10
N PHE A 57 -13.80 -5.26 -24.16
CA PHE A 57 -12.84 -4.19 -24.48
C PHE A 57 -13.50 -2.86 -24.87
N PRO A 58 -14.58 -2.80 -25.69
CA PRO A 58 -15.27 -1.54 -26.02
C PRO A 58 -15.96 -0.89 -24.83
N ASN A 59 -16.32 -1.69 -23.80
CA ASN A 59 -16.98 -1.21 -22.60
C ASN A 59 -16.01 -0.80 -21.48
N LEU A 60 -14.68 -0.83 -21.75
CA LEU A 60 -13.69 -0.36 -20.79
C LEU A 60 -13.74 1.17 -20.69
N PRO A 61 -13.55 1.72 -19.47
CA PRO A 61 -13.45 3.17 -19.27
C PRO A 61 -12.43 3.83 -20.18
N ASP A 62 -12.68 5.08 -20.54
CA ASP A 62 -11.75 5.89 -21.32
C ASP A 62 -10.47 6.16 -20.47
N VAL A 63 -9.32 6.00 -21.09
CA VAL A 63 -8.02 6.24 -20.45
C VAL A 63 -7.34 7.50 -20.98
N SER A 64 -7.91 8.15 -22.00
CA SER A 64 -7.33 9.36 -22.60
C SER A 64 -7.20 10.52 -21.59
N GLU A 65 -8.13 10.61 -20.63
CA GLU A 65 -8.06 11.60 -19.55
C GLU A 65 -6.84 11.42 -18.64
N LEU A 66 -6.29 10.19 -18.55
CA LEU A 66 -5.10 9.92 -17.76
C LEU A 66 -3.82 10.46 -18.40
N ALA A 67 -3.79 10.74 -19.69
CA ALA A 67 -2.66 11.41 -20.33
C ALA A 67 -2.39 12.79 -19.68
N ASN A 68 -3.46 13.45 -19.22
CA ASN A 68 -3.42 14.72 -18.49
C ASN A 68 -3.81 14.55 -17.02
N TYR A 69 -3.47 13.39 -16.45
CA TYR A 69 -3.84 13.05 -15.09
C TYR A 69 -3.43 14.14 -14.09
N ARG A 70 -4.43 14.70 -13.43
CA ARG A 70 -4.27 15.62 -12.28
C ARG A 70 -4.90 14.95 -11.05
N PRO A 71 -4.11 14.60 -10.03
CA PRO A 71 -4.67 14.04 -8.81
C PRO A 71 -5.55 15.07 -8.11
N LYS A 72 -6.53 14.59 -7.35
CA LYS A 72 -7.28 15.43 -6.42
C LYS A 72 -6.30 15.96 -5.38
N LEU A 73 -6.15 17.27 -5.30
CA LEU A 73 -5.24 17.92 -4.37
C LEU A 73 -6.04 18.47 -3.18
N PRO A 74 -5.54 18.34 -1.95
CA PRO A 74 -6.22 18.82 -0.75
C PRO A 74 -6.28 20.34 -0.70
N LEU A 75 -7.23 20.88 0.09
CA LEU A 75 -7.25 22.26 0.53
C LEU A 75 -6.13 22.46 1.57
N ARG A 76 -5.26 23.42 1.36
CA ARG A 76 -4.19 23.81 2.28
C ARG A 76 -4.43 25.20 2.83
N VAL A 77 -4.20 25.35 4.12
CA VAL A 77 -4.35 26.61 4.84
C VAL A 77 -2.98 27.03 5.37
N TYR A 78 -2.56 28.23 5.03
CA TYR A 78 -1.26 28.78 5.39
C TYR A 78 -1.42 30.02 6.29
N SER A 79 -0.41 30.27 7.13
CA SER A 79 -0.23 31.54 7.81
C SER A 79 0.23 32.64 6.84
N ALA A 80 0.22 33.91 7.29
CA ALA A 80 0.72 35.03 6.51
C ALA A 80 2.23 34.91 6.17
N ASP A 81 2.98 34.23 7.04
CA ASP A 81 4.40 33.91 6.88
C ASP A 81 4.63 32.55 6.21
N GLN A 82 3.62 32.03 5.47
CA GLN A 82 3.67 30.83 4.61
C GLN A 82 3.95 29.50 5.33
N VAL A 83 3.63 29.43 6.60
CA VAL A 83 3.69 28.14 7.34
C VAL A 83 2.37 27.39 7.16
N LEU A 84 2.44 26.10 6.85
CA LEU A 84 1.24 25.25 6.69
C LEU A 84 0.56 25.06 8.05
N LEU A 85 -0.67 25.57 8.19
CA LEU A 85 -1.49 25.46 9.40
C LEU A 85 -2.33 24.17 9.39
N ALA A 86 -2.94 23.87 8.24
CA ALA A 86 -3.75 22.66 8.08
C ALA A 86 -3.86 22.20 6.62
N GLU A 87 -4.17 20.92 6.46
CA GLU A 87 -4.46 20.31 5.17
C GLU A 87 -5.77 19.49 5.30
N PHE A 88 -6.78 19.87 4.50
CA PHE A 88 -8.09 19.22 4.48
C PHE A 88 -8.28 18.42 3.19
N GLY A 89 -8.55 17.14 3.32
CA GLY A 89 -8.76 16.17 2.26
C GLY A 89 -8.61 14.76 2.82
N GLU A 90 -9.21 13.79 2.15
CA GLU A 90 -9.09 12.39 2.56
C GLU A 90 -7.67 11.85 2.33
N GLU A 91 -6.98 12.42 1.35
CA GLU A 91 -5.70 11.94 0.85
C GLU A 91 -4.67 13.07 0.86
N ARG A 92 -3.48 12.77 1.36
CA ARG A 92 -2.32 13.64 1.20
C ARG A 92 -1.66 13.35 -0.13
N ARG A 93 -1.71 14.30 -1.04
CA ARG A 93 -1.13 14.19 -2.38
C ARG A 93 -0.24 15.38 -2.71
N GLN A 94 0.89 15.08 -3.32
CA GLN A 94 1.76 16.08 -3.95
C GLN A 94 2.12 15.53 -5.33
N PHE A 95 1.61 16.19 -6.37
CA PHE A 95 1.93 15.80 -7.74
C PHE A 95 3.39 16.15 -8.06
N VAL A 96 4.11 15.18 -8.60
CA VAL A 96 5.50 15.35 -9.06
C VAL A 96 5.57 14.87 -10.52
N PRO A 97 5.91 15.76 -11.47
CA PRO A 97 6.13 15.38 -12.86
C PRO A 97 7.26 14.34 -12.97
N ILE A 98 7.16 13.43 -13.94
CA ILE A 98 8.17 12.37 -14.13
C ILE A 98 9.60 12.92 -14.28
N ALA A 99 9.75 14.06 -14.93
CA ALA A 99 11.04 14.72 -15.12
C ALA A 99 11.69 15.22 -13.81
N GLU A 100 10.89 15.45 -12.76
CA GLU A 100 11.34 15.91 -11.44
C GLU A 100 11.56 14.75 -10.46
N ILE A 101 11.19 13.52 -10.86
CA ILE A 101 11.37 12.34 -10.02
C ILE A 101 12.82 11.88 -10.08
N PRO A 102 13.53 11.77 -8.93
CA PRO A 102 14.91 11.34 -8.91
C PRO A 102 15.11 9.94 -9.55
N LYS A 103 16.12 9.80 -10.39
CA LYS A 103 16.44 8.54 -11.04
C LYS A 103 16.64 7.38 -10.04
N VAL A 104 17.19 7.68 -8.88
CA VAL A 104 17.40 6.68 -7.81
C VAL A 104 16.06 6.11 -7.31
N LEU A 105 15.02 6.91 -7.21
CA LEU A 105 13.69 6.43 -6.80
C LEU A 105 13.04 5.60 -7.89
N THR A 106 13.10 6.05 -9.15
CA THR A 106 12.61 5.29 -10.30
C THR A 106 13.26 3.90 -10.34
N GLN A 107 14.59 3.84 -10.20
CA GLN A 107 15.34 2.59 -10.17
C GLN A 107 14.98 1.71 -8.98
N ALA A 108 14.76 2.28 -7.78
CA ALA A 108 14.34 1.53 -6.61
C ALA A 108 12.95 0.90 -6.81
N ILE A 109 12.02 1.64 -7.41
CA ILE A 109 10.66 1.14 -7.72
C ILE A 109 10.70 0.03 -8.75
N LEU A 110 11.43 0.23 -9.84
CA LEU A 110 11.60 -0.81 -10.88
C LEU A 110 12.23 -2.07 -10.29
N ALA A 111 13.26 -1.93 -9.46
CA ALA A 111 13.91 -3.05 -8.80
C ALA A 111 12.97 -3.82 -7.85
N ALA A 112 12.08 -3.10 -7.16
CA ALA A 112 11.17 -3.65 -6.16
C ALA A 112 9.94 -4.31 -6.76
N GLU A 113 9.35 -3.71 -7.81
CA GLU A 113 8.02 -4.02 -8.32
C GLU A 113 8.06 -4.63 -9.73
N ASP A 114 8.86 -4.10 -10.65
CA ASP A 114 8.83 -4.49 -12.06
C ASP A 114 10.14 -4.19 -12.80
N ALA A 115 11.13 -5.06 -12.66
CA ALA A 115 12.46 -4.84 -13.24
C ALA A 115 12.46 -4.75 -14.77
N ASN A 116 11.47 -5.35 -15.44
CA ASN A 116 11.35 -5.39 -16.90
C ASN A 116 10.29 -4.42 -17.44
N PHE A 117 9.87 -3.44 -16.65
CA PHE A 117 8.77 -2.53 -16.98
C PHE A 117 8.82 -1.94 -18.39
N TYR A 118 10.00 -1.48 -18.82
CA TYR A 118 10.22 -0.90 -20.16
C TYR A 118 10.33 -1.94 -21.28
N GLN A 119 10.34 -3.25 -20.97
CA GLN A 119 10.58 -4.33 -21.94
C GLN A 119 9.34 -5.14 -22.31
N HIS A 120 8.24 -5.01 -21.54
CA HIS A 120 7.00 -5.75 -21.79
C HIS A 120 5.83 -4.81 -22.09
N GLY A 121 4.80 -5.30 -22.78
CA GLY A 121 3.57 -4.56 -23.11
C GLY A 121 2.47 -4.73 -22.04
N GLY A 122 2.76 -4.37 -20.80
CA GLY A 122 1.80 -4.36 -19.69
C GLY A 122 1.79 -5.62 -18.84
N VAL A 123 2.00 -6.80 -19.41
CA VAL A 123 2.07 -8.09 -18.70
C VAL A 123 3.43 -8.73 -18.92
N ASP A 124 4.17 -9.00 -17.85
CA ASP A 124 5.46 -9.72 -17.92
C ASP A 124 5.24 -11.24 -17.91
N MET A 125 5.09 -11.83 -19.12
CA MET A 125 4.90 -13.27 -19.30
C MET A 125 6.09 -14.08 -18.77
N LYS A 126 7.31 -13.56 -18.89
CA LYS A 126 8.54 -14.19 -18.36
C LYS A 126 8.53 -14.17 -16.82
N GLY A 127 8.11 -13.05 -16.25
CA GLY A 127 7.93 -12.89 -14.81
C GLY A 127 6.86 -13.83 -14.24
N ILE A 128 5.73 -14.00 -14.93
CA ILE A 128 4.68 -14.94 -14.57
C ILE A 128 5.21 -16.38 -14.59
N ALA A 129 5.89 -16.81 -15.65
CA ALA A 129 6.48 -18.15 -15.74
C ALA A 129 7.49 -18.40 -14.62
N ARG A 130 8.38 -17.45 -14.35
CA ARG A 130 9.33 -17.50 -13.24
C ARG A 130 8.63 -17.61 -11.88
N ALA A 131 7.58 -16.81 -11.64
CA ALA A 131 6.81 -16.82 -10.40
C ALA A 131 6.07 -18.16 -10.20
N LEU A 132 5.52 -18.72 -11.27
CA LEU A 132 4.88 -20.05 -11.25
C LEU A 132 5.90 -21.13 -10.84
N LEU A 133 7.07 -21.15 -11.46
CA LEU A 133 8.14 -22.11 -11.12
C LEU A 133 8.65 -21.91 -9.69
N ALA A 134 8.83 -20.67 -9.25
CA ALA A 134 9.30 -20.35 -7.90
C ALA A 134 8.28 -20.68 -6.80
N ASN A 135 6.97 -20.67 -7.14
CA ASN A 135 5.88 -20.97 -6.21
C ASN A 135 5.58 -22.49 -6.13
N LEU A 136 6.07 -23.29 -7.08
CA LEU A 136 6.02 -24.76 -6.98
C LEU A 136 6.89 -25.22 -5.79
N GLY A 137 6.24 -25.55 -4.67
CA GLY A 137 6.89 -26.09 -3.47
C GLY A 137 7.29 -25.08 -2.39
N ARG A 138 6.87 -23.79 -2.47
CA ARG A 138 7.14 -22.76 -1.45
C ARG A 138 5.87 -22.15 -0.88
N SER A 139 5.84 -21.95 0.46
CA SER A 139 4.71 -21.30 1.16
C SER A 139 4.60 -19.78 0.95
N LYS A 140 5.56 -19.12 0.29
CA LYS A 140 5.55 -17.67 0.02
C LYS A 140 5.51 -17.43 -1.49
N SER A 141 4.38 -16.88 -1.98
CA SER A 141 4.20 -16.56 -3.38
C SER A 141 5.00 -15.32 -3.80
N GLN A 142 5.71 -15.41 -4.93
CA GLN A 142 6.22 -14.23 -5.62
C GLN A 142 5.07 -13.56 -6.38
N GLY A 143 4.93 -12.23 -6.26
CA GLY A 143 3.97 -11.46 -7.03
C GLY A 143 4.37 -11.36 -8.50
N ALA A 144 3.40 -11.47 -9.39
CA ALA A 144 3.58 -11.36 -10.84
C ALA A 144 2.81 -10.17 -11.44
N SER A 145 2.35 -9.22 -10.61
CA SER A 145 1.65 -8.02 -11.08
C SER A 145 2.66 -6.95 -11.48
N THR A 146 2.50 -6.38 -12.67
CA THR A 146 3.33 -5.30 -13.20
C THR A 146 2.88 -3.93 -12.69
N ILE A 147 3.70 -2.89 -12.90
CA ILE A 147 3.34 -1.49 -12.59
C ILE A 147 2.08 -1.09 -13.36
N SER A 148 1.97 -1.41 -14.66
CA SER A 148 0.78 -1.11 -15.47
C SER A 148 -0.48 -1.77 -14.93
N MET A 149 -0.41 -3.03 -14.47
CA MET A 149 -1.52 -3.72 -13.80
C MET A 149 -1.90 -3.04 -12.47
N GLN A 150 -0.92 -2.54 -11.73
CA GLN A 150 -1.19 -1.80 -10.50
C GLN A 150 -1.87 -0.46 -10.77
N VAL A 151 -1.48 0.26 -11.82
CA VAL A 151 -2.17 1.49 -12.28
C VAL A 151 -3.62 1.18 -12.68
N ALA A 152 -3.84 0.18 -13.54
CA ALA A 152 -5.18 -0.25 -13.93
C ALA A 152 -6.08 -0.54 -12.73
N ARG A 153 -5.54 -1.28 -11.76
CA ARG A 153 -6.26 -1.62 -10.52
C ARG A 153 -6.58 -0.40 -9.66
N ASN A 154 -5.62 0.48 -9.45
CA ASN A 154 -5.75 1.59 -8.50
C ASN A 154 -6.63 2.73 -9.03
N VAL A 155 -6.72 2.88 -10.36
CA VAL A 155 -7.47 3.98 -10.99
C VAL A 155 -8.91 3.56 -11.31
N TYR A 156 -9.12 2.33 -11.78
CA TYR A 156 -10.39 1.95 -12.39
C TYR A 156 -11.17 0.86 -11.66
N LEU A 157 -10.54 0.12 -10.73
CA LEU A 157 -11.17 -1.06 -10.15
C LEU A 157 -11.49 -0.88 -8.67
N THR A 158 -12.63 -1.44 -8.26
CA THR A 158 -13.04 -1.48 -6.86
C THR A 158 -12.19 -2.46 -6.04
N ALA A 159 -12.26 -2.35 -4.69
CA ALA A 159 -11.46 -3.16 -3.77
C ALA A 159 -11.83 -4.66 -3.74
N GLU A 160 -12.96 -5.06 -4.33
CA GLU A 160 -13.43 -6.46 -4.34
C GLU A 160 -12.47 -7.40 -5.09
N LYS A 161 -12.13 -8.52 -4.46
CA LYS A 161 -11.21 -9.51 -5.04
C LYS A 161 -12.01 -10.59 -5.78
N THR A 162 -12.32 -10.39 -7.06
CA THR A 162 -13.00 -11.35 -7.93
C THR A 162 -12.14 -11.76 -9.11
N TYR A 163 -12.41 -12.93 -9.71
CA TYR A 163 -11.75 -13.35 -10.96
C TYR A 163 -12.11 -12.41 -12.12
N THR A 164 -13.34 -11.94 -12.17
CA THR A 164 -13.81 -10.96 -13.15
C THR A 164 -12.98 -9.68 -13.09
N ARG A 165 -12.74 -9.15 -11.89
CA ARG A 165 -11.87 -7.99 -11.69
C ARG A 165 -10.45 -8.23 -12.24
N LYS A 166 -9.89 -9.46 -12.11
CA LYS A 166 -8.55 -9.76 -12.62
C LYS A 166 -8.50 -9.76 -14.15
N ILE A 167 -9.57 -10.19 -14.81
CA ILE A 167 -9.70 -10.10 -16.27
C ILE A 167 -9.76 -8.62 -16.69
N TYR A 168 -10.61 -7.81 -16.04
CA TYR A 168 -10.68 -6.37 -16.31
C TYR A 168 -9.34 -5.66 -16.05
N GLU A 169 -8.61 -6.01 -14.99
CA GLU A 169 -7.27 -5.48 -14.72
C GLU A 169 -6.31 -5.73 -15.90
N VAL A 170 -6.31 -6.93 -16.46
CA VAL A 170 -5.46 -7.27 -17.63
C VAL A 170 -5.90 -6.51 -18.87
N LEU A 171 -7.19 -6.43 -19.15
CA LEU A 171 -7.72 -5.70 -20.31
C LEU A 171 -7.42 -4.20 -20.24
N MET A 172 -7.67 -3.59 -19.06
CA MET A 172 -7.33 -2.19 -18.82
C MET A 172 -5.81 -1.96 -18.92
N THR A 173 -4.99 -2.92 -18.52
CA THR A 173 -3.54 -2.83 -18.67
C THR A 173 -3.14 -2.73 -20.13
N PHE A 174 -3.71 -3.55 -21.02
CA PHE A 174 -3.44 -3.47 -22.45
C PHE A 174 -3.94 -2.14 -23.06
N LYS A 175 -5.10 -1.65 -22.62
CA LYS A 175 -5.62 -0.37 -23.06
C LYS A 175 -4.71 0.78 -22.64
N LEU A 176 -4.25 0.80 -21.38
CA LEU A 176 -3.28 1.78 -20.86
C LEU A 176 -1.98 1.78 -21.67
N GLU A 177 -1.40 0.60 -21.93
CA GLU A 177 -0.15 0.46 -22.69
C GLU A 177 -0.28 0.82 -24.17
N HIS A 178 -1.50 0.76 -24.72
CA HIS A 178 -1.77 1.19 -26.08
C HIS A 178 -1.87 2.72 -26.20
N GLU A 179 -2.46 3.38 -25.21
CA GLU A 179 -2.76 4.81 -25.26
C GLU A 179 -1.72 5.70 -24.57
N LEU A 180 -0.97 5.15 -23.60
CA LEU A 180 -0.01 5.91 -22.80
C LEU A 180 1.41 5.39 -22.99
N SER A 181 2.37 6.30 -22.97
CA SER A 181 3.79 5.93 -22.92
C SER A 181 4.15 5.31 -21.54
N LYS A 182 5.24 4.55 -21.49
CA LYS A 182 5.78 3.98 -20.26
C LYS A 182 6.02 5.05 -19.18
N ASP A 183 6.54 6.19 -19.56
CA ASP A 183 6.80 7.29 -18.63
C ASP A 183 5.52 7.91 -18.09
N GLN A 184 4.46 8.01 -18.90
CA GLN A 184 3.16 8.45 -18.42
C GLN A 184 2.54 7.45 -17.44
N ILE A 185 2.61 6.14 -17.75
CA ILE A 185 2.13 5.09 -16.84
C ILE A 185 2.90 5.13 -15.51
N LEU A 186 4.23 5.28 -15.58
CA LEU A 186 5.07 5.38 -14.38
C LEU A 186 4.77 6.64 -13.58
N GLN A 187 4.55 7.78 -14.24
CA GLN A 187 4.15 9.03 -13.59
C GLN A 187 2.83 8.86 -12.83
N ILE A 188 1.83 8.24 -13.45
CA ILE A 188 0.54 7.96 -12.81
C ILE A 188 0.76 7.07 -11.58
N TYR A 189 1.51 5.97 -11.74
CA TYR A 189 1.85 5.06 -10.64
C TYR A 189 2.46 5.81 -9.47
N MET A 190 3.51 6.60 -9.74
CA MET A 190 4.29 7.28 -8.71
C MET A 190 3.50 8.38 -7.99
N ASN A 191 2.44 8.88 -8.59
CA ASN A 191 1.56 9.89 -7.99
C ASN A 191 0.27 9.32 -7.37
N GLN A 192 -0.08 8.04 -7.69
CA GLN A 192 -1.35 7.43 -7.25
C GLN A 192 -1.20 6.42 -6.12
N ILE A 193 -0.07 5.71 -6.06
CA ILE A 193 0.07 4.56 -5.17
C ILE A 193 -0.05 4.96 -3.70
N TYR A 194 -0.84 4.20 -2.93
CA TYR A 194 -0.95 4.38 -1.49
C TYR A 194 0.28 3.85 -0.76
N LEU A 195 0.88 4.66 0.10
CA LEU A 195 2.14 4.37 0.79
C LEU A 195 2.02 4.40 2.33
N GLY A 196 0.79 4.40 2.83
CA GLY A 196 0.52 4.45 4.28
C GLY A 196 0.38 5.88 4.80
N ARG A 197 -0.15 6.03 6.04
CA ARG A 197 -0.34 7.32 6.73
C ARG A 197 -1.08 8.37 5.88
N ARG A 198 -2.05 7.95 5.09
CA ARG A 198 -2.82 8.77 4.15
C ARG A 198 -1.97 9.41 3.03
N ALA A 199 -0.70 8.99 2.88
CA ALA A 199 0.16 9.45 1.80
C ALA A 199 -0.11 8.67 0.51
N TYR A 200 -0.53 9.38 -0.53
CA TYR A 200 -0.71 8.89 -1.87
C TYR A 200 0.31 9.53 -2.81
N GLY A 201 1.08 8.69 -3.47
CA GLY A 201 2.24 9.08 -4.28
C GLY A 201 3.50 9.31 -3.46
N PHE A 202 4.63 9.22 -4.16
CA PHE A 202 5.96 9.27 -3.53
C PHE A 202 6.34 10.66 -3.04
N GLY A 203 5.82 11.74 -3.66
CA GLY A 203 6.01 13.10 -3.19
C GLY A 203 5.46 13.29 -1.77
N ALA A 204 4.19 12.92 -1.57
CA ALA A 204 3.55 12.99 -0.25
C ALA A 204 4.19 12.03 0.77
N ALA A 205 4.63 10.84 0.32
CA ALA A 205 5.31 9.89 1.19
C ALA A 205 6.68 10.40 1.67
N SER A 206 7.46 11.05 0.81
CA SER A 206 8.74 11.66 1.18
C SER A 206 8.55 12.72 2.27
N GLN A 207 7.54 13.58 2.13
CA GLN A 207 7.20 14.56 3.15
C GLN A 207 6.72 13.87 4.45
N THR A 208 5.87 12.84 4.35
CA THR A 208 5.29 12.17 5.50
C THR A 208 6.33 11.40 6.33
N TYR A 209 7.29 10.74 5.69
CA TYR A 209 8.26 9.88 6.39
C TYR A 209 9.59 10.56 6.69
N PHE A 210 10.02 11.52 5.85
CA PHE A 210 11.35 12.14 5.97
C PHE A 210 11.31 13.65 6.15
N ASN A 211 10.15 14.31 5.91
CA ASN A 211 10.01 15.75 5.86
C ASN A 211 10.99 16.41 4.87
N LYS A 212 11.13 15.79 3.70
CA LYS A 212 12.02 16.22 2.62
C LYS A 212 11.28 16.28 1.30
N PRO A 213 11.62 17.21 0.40
CA PRO A 213 11.18 17.17 -0.98
C PRO A 213 11.77 15.92 -1.65
N LEU A 214 11.03 15.36 -2.62
CA LEU A 214 11.39 14.09 -3.26
C LEU A 214 12.78 14.12 -3.93
N ARG A 215 13.20 15.28 -4.44
CA ARG A 215 14.51 15.47 -5.08
C ARG A 215 15.72 15.24 -4.16
N ASP A 216 15.54 15.35 -2.84
CA ASP A 216 16.62 15.31 -1.85
C ASP A 216 16.73 13.95 -1.13
N ILE A 217 15.99 12.93 -1.59
CA ILE A 217 16.04 11.60 -0.97
C ILE A 217 17.33 10.85 -1.31
N THR A 218 17.82 10.10 -0.33
CA THR A 218 18.99 9.22 -0.49
C THR A 218 18.62 7.87 -1.11
N ILE A 219 19.63 7.05 -1.46
CA ILE A 219 19.41 5.66 -1.92
C ILE A 219 18.63 4.86 -0.85
N ALA A 220 19.00 5.02 0.41
CA ALA A 220 18.39 4.31 1.52
C ALA A 220 16.91 4.71 1.71
N GLU A 221 16.61 6.00 1.61
CA GLU A 221 15.25 6.54 1.69
C GLU A 221 14.41 6.12 0.47
N ALA A 222 14.98 6.17 -0.75
CA ALA A 222 14.32 5.70 -1.97
C ALA A 222 13.95 4.21 -1.88
N ALA A 223 14.87 3.38 -1.38
CA ALA A 223 14.63 1.95 -1.19
C ALA A 223 13.55 1.68 -0.09
N MET A 224 13.53 2.50 0.96
CA MET A 224 12.47 2.43 1.98
C MET A 224 11.10 2.72 1.38
N LEU A 225 10.97 3.83 0.63
CA LEU A 225 9.72 4.20 -0.02
C LEU A 225 9.28 3.15 -1.05
N ALA A 226 10.20 2.66 -1.89
CA ALA A 226 9.92 1.63 -2.89
C ALA A 226 9.53 0.27 -2.28
N GLY A 227 9.80 0.06 -1.01
CA GLY A 227 9.37 -1.13 -0.26
C GLY A 227 7.91 -1.11 0.17
N LEU A 228 7.28 0.08 0.28
CA LEU A 228 5.94 0.28 0.84
C LEU A 228 4.79 -0.26 -0.02
N PRO A 229 4.78 -0.14 -1.36
CA PRO A 229 3.63 -0.52 -2.20
C PRO A 229 3.15 -1.95 -1.97
N LYS A 230 4.05 -2.87 -1.67
CA LYS A 230 3.74 -4.29 -1.43
C LYS A 230 2.75 -4.50 -0.28
N ALA A 231 2.92 -3.78 0.83
CA ALA A 231 2.03 -3.84 1.99
C ALA A 231 2.28 -2.60 2.88
N PRO A 232 1.64 -1.46 2.60
CA PRO A 232 1.94 -0.17 3.24
C PRO A 232 1.79 -0.18 4.76
N SER A 233 0.85 -0.94 5.30
CA SER A 233 0.66 -1.06 6.75
C SER A 233 1.73 -1.95 7.40
N ALA A 234 2.08 -3.09 6.75
CA ALA A 234 3.02 -4.05 7.30
C ALA A 234 4.48 -3.57 7.23
N TYR A 235 4.82 -2.77 6.22
CA TYR A 235 6.17 -2.21 6.02
C TYR A 235 6.28 -0.74 6.43
N ASN A 236 5.31 -0.24 7.21
CA ASN A 236 5.34 1.13 7.72
C ASN A 236 6.55 1.32 8.65
N PRO A 237 7.50 2.22 8.32
CA PRO A 237 8.72 2.35 9.11
C PRO A 237 8.51 2.97 10.50
N VAL A 238 7.36 3.66 10.71
CA VAL A 238 7.00 4.22 12.01
C VAL A 238 6.39 3.16 12.94
N ARG A 239 5.53 2.27 12.38
CA ARG A 239 4.82 1.23 13.16
C ARG A 239 5.65 -0.06 13.28
N ASN A 240 6.34 -0.44 12.21
CA ASN A 240 7.05 -1.71 12.09
C ASN A 240 8.48 -1.49 11.56
N PRO A 241 9.37 -0.78 12.28
CA PRO A 241 10.69 -0.37 11.79
C PRO A 241 11.54 -1.56 11.33
N ARG A 242 11.54 -2.67 12.08
CA ARG A 242 12.30 -3.88 11.73
C ARG A 242 11.83 -4.51 10.41
N ARG A 243 10.52 -4.63 10.19
CA ARG A 243 9.98 -5.19 8.93
C ARG A 243 10.25 -4.25 7.75
N ALA A 244 10.13 -2.95 7.97
CA ALA A 244 10.44 -1.93 6.99
C ALA A 244 11.92 -1.99 6.58
N GLN A 245 12.84 -2.12 7.52
CA GLN A 245 14.28 -2.26 7.27
C GLN A 245 14.61 -3.54 6.47
N ILE A 246 14.03 -4.69 6.83
CA ILE A 246 14.21 -5.93 6.07
C ILE A 246 13.76 -5.75 4.62
N ARG A 247 12.62 -5.08 4.41
CA ARG A 247 12.12 -4.80 3.05
C ARG A 247 12.99 -3.79 2.30
N GLN A 248 13.48 -2.75 2.96
CA GLN A 248 14.43 -1.78 2.42
C GLN A 248 15.71 -2.48 1.95
N HIS A 249 16.32 -3.32 2.79
CA HIS A 249 17.52 -4.07 2.44
C HIS A 249 17.29 -4.97 1.21
N TYR A 250 16.13 -5.63 1.13
CA TYR A 250 15.76 -6.39 -0.07
C TYR A 250 15.75 -5.51 -1.32
N VAL A 251 15.18 -4.29 -1.25
CA VAL A 251 15.16 -3.37 -2.41
C VAL A 251 16.58 -2.93 -2.78
N ILE A 252 17.41 -2.59 -1.80
CA ILE A 252 18.81 -2.21 -2.03
C ILE A 252 19.57 -3.36 -2.73
N ASP A 253 19.41 -4.61 -2.28
CA ASP A 253 20.02 -5.77 -2.91
C ASP A 253 19.55 -5.93 -4.36
N ARG A 254 18.26 -5.76 -4.61
CA ARG A 254 17.71 -5.80 -5.97
C ARG A 254 18.26 -4.70 -6.87
N MET A 255 18.43 -3.47 -6.34
CA MET A 255 19.04 -2.37 -7.09
C MET A 255 20.49 -2.69 -7.48
N ARG A 256 21.26 -3.29 -6.57
CA ARG A 256 22.62 -3.75 -6.84
C ARG A 256 22.62 -4.87 -7.89
N ASP A 257 21.81 -5.91 -7.73
CA ASP A 257 21.74 -7.05 -8.63
C ASP A 257 21.35 -6.66 -10.06
N LEU A 258 20.60 -5.58 -10.22
CA LEU A 258 20.22 -4.99 -11.50
C LEU A 258 21.25 -3.96 -12.03
N GLY A 259 22.33 -3.72 -11.30
CA GLY A 259 23.37 -2.77 -11.69
C GLY A 259 22.99 -1.30 -11.59
N TYR A 260 21.91 -0.97 -10.87
CA TYR A 260 21.47 0.42 -10.65
C TYR A 260 22.37 1.17 -9.66
N ILE A 261 22.94 0.44 -8.71
CA ILE A 261 23.91 0.95 -7.73
C ILE A 261 25.10 -0.01 -7.61
N THR A 262 26.23 0.53 -7.16
CA THR A 262 27.43 -0.27 -6.90
C THR A 262 27.32 -1.02 -5.56
N GLU A 263 28.20 -2.04 -5.36
CA GLU A 263 28.28 -2.75 -4.06
C GLU A 263 28.60 -1.78 -2.91
N GLN A 264 29.50 -0.83 -3.11
CA GLN A 264 29.85 0.17 -2.09
C GLN A 264 28.66 1.07 -1.73
N GLN A 265 27.87 1.49 -2.72
CA GLN A 265 26.63 2.26 -2.49
C GLN A 265 25.59 1.44 -1.75
N ALA A 266 25.47 0.14 -2.07
CA ALA A 266 24.54 -0.75 -1.38
C ALA A 266 24.91 -0.92 0.10
N ILE A 267 26.19 -1.15 0.40
CA ILE A 267 26.70 -1.26 1.78
C ILE A 267 26.41 0.03 2.55
N LYS A 268 26.76 1.20 1.96
CA LYS A 268 26.53 2.51 2.59
C LYS A 268 25.05 2.74 2.86
N ALA A 269 24.17 2.43 1.90
CA ALA A 269 22.73 2.63 2.05
C ALA A 269 22.10 1.72 3.13
N LYS A 270 22.63 0.50 3.32
CA LYS A 270 22.12 -0.42 4.36
C LYS A 270 22.45 0.01 5.79
N ILE A 271 23.57 0.72 6.00
CA ILE A 271 23.99 1.20 7.33
C ILE A 271 23.52 2.62 7.61
N GLU A 272 22.97 3.32 6.61
CA GLU A 272 22.46 4.68 6.76
C GLU A 272 21.29 4.72 7.75
N LYS A 273 21.41 5.56 8.78
CA LYS A 273 20.33 5.80 9.74
C LYS A 273 19.31 6.74 9.10
N LEU A 274 18.14 6.21 8.82
CA LEU A 274 17.03 7.00 8.29
C LEU A 274 16.45 7.88 9.40
N GLY A 275 16.32 9.17 9.11
CA GLY A 275 15.63 10.12 9.97
C GLY A 275 14.11 9.96 9.84
N ILE A 276 13.56 8.76 10.15
CA ILE A 276 12.12 8.52 10.08
C ILE A 276 11.43 9.47 11.05
N LYS A 277 10.66 10.38 10.50
CA LYS A 277 9.82 11.27 11.29
C LYS A 277 8.45 10.61 11.41
N GLY A 278 7.91 10.58 12.62
CA GLY A 278 6.47 10.42 12.83
C GLY A 278 5.73 11.44 11.98
N ALA A 279 4.36 11.55 12.07
CA ALA A 279 3.66 12.63 11.39
C ALA A 279 4.49 13.92 11.47
N PRO A 280 4.54 14.76 10.40
CA PRO A 280 5.24 16.02 10.54
C PRO A 280 4.79 16.63 11.86
N LYS A 281 5.72 16.73 12.81
CA LYS A 281 5.69 17.83 13.76
C LYS A 281 6.08 19.03 12.90
N GLY A 282 5.21 19.47 12.01
CA GLY A 282 5.13 20.90 11.75
C GLY A 282 5.06 21.49 13.14
N GLU A 283 5.78 22.55 13.42
CA GLU A 283 5.54 23.32 14.63
C GLU A 283 4.03 23.31 14.78
N ASN A 284 3.53 22.67 15.85
CA ASN A 284 2.11 22.50 16.02
C ASN A 284 1.64 23.89 16.44
N ILE A 285 1.32 24.72 15.43
CA ILE A 285 1.01 26.14 15.59
C ILE A 285 -0.33 26.29 16.31
N HIS A 286 -1.04 25.16 16.50
CA HIS A 286 -2.34 25.12 17.16
C HIS A 286 -3.33 26.16 16.63
N ALA A 287 -3.48 26.19 15.30
CA ALA A 287 -4.42 27.04 14.58
C ALA A 287 -5.63 26.25 14.04
N GLU A 288 -6.01 25.16 14.70
CA GLU A 288 -7.06 24.25 14.27
C GLU A 288 -8.41 24.97 14.09
N TYR A 289 -8.77 25.84 15.02
CA TYR A 289 -10.02 26.59 14.95
C TYR A 289 -10.07 27.55 13.76
N VAL A 290 -8.98 28.27 13.50
CA VAL A 290 -8.89 29.18 12.34
C VAL A 290 -8.91 28.39 11.05
N SER A 291 -8.17 27.29 11.00
CA SER A 291 -8.16 26.41 9.84
C SER A 291 -9.53 25.83 9.54
N GLU A 292 -10.29 25.48 10.58
CA GLU A 292 -11.67 25.01 10.44
C GLU A 292 -12.61 26.11 9.93
N MET A 293 -12.48 27.36 10.42
CA MET A 293 -13.23 28.50 9.88
C MET A 293 -12.96 28.70 8.40
N VAL A 294 -11.70 28.62 7.98
CA VAL A 294 -11.32 28.69 6.57
C VAL A 294 -11.94 27.55 5.78
N ARG A 295 -11.87 26.32 6.30
CA ARG A 295 -12.48 25.15 5.65
C ARG A 295 -13.97 25.36 5.39
N GLN A 296 -14.71 25.85 6.37
CA GLN A 296 -16.14 26.14 6.24
C GLN A 296 -16.40 27.17 5.13
N VAL A 297 -15.69 28.27 5.12
CA VAL A 297 -15.81 29.31 4.08
C VAL A 297 -15.54 28.71 2.67
N MET A 298 -14.50 27.88 2.55
CA MET A 298 -14.14 27.27 1.28
C MET A 298 -15.18 26.24 0.82
N VAL A 299 -15.75 25.46 1.74
CA VAL A 299 -16.83 24.51 1.45
C VAL A 299 -18.12 25.23 1.06
N ASP A 300 -18.46 26.32 1.73
CA ASP A 300 -19.63 27.14 1.38
C ASP A 300 -19.51 27.73 -0.03
N GLN A 301 -18.29 28.11 -0.44
CA GLN A 301 -18.05 28.72 -1.75
C GLN A 301 -17.88 27.69 -2.89
N TYR A 302 -17.23 26.55 -2.64
CA TYR A 302 -16.83 25.58 -3.67
C TYR A 302 -17.47 24.20 -3.50
N GLY A 303 -18.27 23.98 -2.46
CA GLY A 303 -18.84 22.67 -2.15
C GLY A 303 -17.78 21.60 -1.92
N ALA A 304 -18.06 20.38 -2.37
CA ALA A 304 -17.12 19.26 -2.27
C ALA A 304 -15.80 19.47 -3.04
N ASP A 305 -15.81 20.34 -4.05
CA ASP A 305 -14.63 20.68 -4.84
C ASP A 305 -13.53 21.37 -4.02
N ALA A 306 -13.88 21.98 -2.89
CA ALA A 306 -12.90 22.57 -1.96
C ALA A 306 -11.82 21.55 -1.56
N TYR A 307 -12.15 20.25 -1.46
CA TYR A 307 -11.24 19.20 -1.03
C TYR A 307 -10.43 18.53 -2.16
N THR A 308 -10.67 18.92 -3.40
CA THR A 308 -10.11 18.21 -4.56
C THR A 308 -9.42 19.11 -5.58
N ARG A 309 -9.64 20.44 -5.51
CA ARG A 309 -9.12 21.41 -6.47
C ARG A 309 -7.70 21.88 -6.19
N GLY A 310 -7.12 21.53 -5.02
CA GLY A 310 -5.78 22.00 -4.64
C GLY A 310 -5.75 23.49 -4.32
N LEU A 311 -6.73 23.95 -3.56
CA LEU A 311 -6.82 25.34 -3.17
C LEU A 311 -5.83 25.62 -2.03
N ASP A 312 -5.03 26.66 -2.21
CA ASP A 312 -4.12 27.20 -1.17
C ASP A 312 -4.69 28.50 -0.65
N VAL A 313 -4.98 28.56 0.66
CA VAL A 313 -5.56 29.72 1.33
C VAL A 313 -4.55 30.29 2.31
N THR A 314 -4.15 31.53 2.12
CA THR A 314 -3.30 32.27 3.06
C THR A 314 -4.17 33.07 4.03
N THR A 315 -3.98 32.85 5.33
CA THR A 315 -4.67 33.59 6.40
C THR A 315 -3.86 34.83 6.82
N THR A 316 -4.43 35.65 7.68
CA THR A 316 -3.75 36.80 8.31
C THR A 316 -2.99 36.45 9.58
N ILE A 317 -3.04 35.16 10.02
CA ILE A 317 -2.34 34.70 11.23
C ILE A 317 -0.85 34.60 10.97
N ASN A 318 -0.05 35.13 11.89
CA ASN A 318 1.40 34.91 11.94
C ASN A 318 1.70 33.68 12.82
N ALA A 319 2.50 32.72 12.31
CA ALA A 319 2.78 31.47 12.98
C ALA A 319 3.46 31.63 14.35
N LYS A 320 4.40 32.58 14.46
CA LYS A 320 5.12 32.86 15.72
C LYS A 320 4.20 33.45 16.78
N GLU A 321 3.35 34.43 16.39
CA GLU A 321 2.39 35.02 17.29
C GLU A 321 1.33 34.06 17.78
N GLN A 322 0.85 33.21 16.88
CA GLN A 322 -0.10 32.12 17.22
C GLN A 322 0.51 31.13 18.21
N THR A 323 1.76 30.72 18.00
CA THR A 323 2.47 29.82 18.92
C THR A 323 2.61 30.47 20.30
N ALA A 324 3.05 31.73 20.35
CA ALA A 324 3.21 32.46 21.62
C ALA A 324 1.87 32.62 22.36
N ALA A 325 0.77 32.92 21.64
CA ALA A 325 -0.55 33.03 22.22
C ALA A 325 -1.04 31.69 22.78
N TYR A 326 -0.86 30.59 22.02
CA TYR A 326 -1.21 29.25 22.48
C TYR A 326 -0.44 28.83 23.74
N GLU A 327 0.87 29.03 23.75
CA GLU A 327 1.73 28.70 24.90
C GLU A 327 1.34 29.51 26.15
N ALA A 328 1.06 30.79 25.99
CA ALA A 328 0.62 31.68 27.08
C ALA A 328 -0.73 31.21 27.65
N LEU A 329 -1.71 30.93 26.79
CA LEU A 329 -3.02 30.39 27.19
C LEU A 329 -2.89 29.05 27.92
N ARG A 330 -2.12 28.12 27.34
CA ARG A 330 -1.88 26.80 27.91
C ARG A 330 -1.22 26.89 29.29
N LYS A 331 -0.17 27.71 29.43
CA LYS A 331 0.50 27.95 30.70
C LYS A 331 -0.48 28.53 31.74
N GLY A 332 -1.34 29.46 31.33
CA GLY A 332 -2.37 30.05 32.17
C GLY A 332 -3.36 29.01 32.67
N LEU A 333 -3.85 28.13 31.79
CA LEU A 333 -4.78 27.06 32.13
C LEU A 333 -4.15 26.02 33.09
N ILE A 334 -2.91 25.58 32.82
CA ILE A 334 -2.22 24.64 33.71
C ILE A 334 -1.98 25.27 35.09
N THR A 335 -1.58 26.54 35.12
CA THR A 335 -1.41 27.27 36.38
C THR A 335 -2.73 27.45 37.14
N TYR A 336 -3.83 27.65 36.44
CA TYR A 336 -5.16 27.69 37.06
C TYR A 336 -5.55 26.33 37.62
N GLU A 337 -5.38 25.26 36.82
CA GLU A 337 -5.74 23.88 37.21
C GLU A 337 -4.90 23.40 38.39
N SER A 338 -3.62 23.74 38.48
CA SER A 338 -2.74 23.37 39.61
C SER A 338 -3.16 23.98 40.94
N ARG A 339 -4.06 24.98 40.96
CA ARG A 339 -4.66 25.57 42.16
C ARG A 339 -5.96 24.87 42.57
N GLN A 340 -6.47 23.99 41.75
CA GLN A 340 -7.70 23.25 42.02
C GLN A 340 -7.36 21.95 42.75
N HIS A 341 -8.39 21.34 43.39
CA HIS A 341 -8.22 20.02 43.97
C HIS A 341 -8.04 18.97 42.89
N TYR A 342 -7.17 18.01 43.15
CA TYR A 342 -6.98 16.85 42.29
C TYR A 342 -8.34 16.08 42.13
N ARG A 343 -8.75 15.86 40.90
CA ARG A 343 -10.05 15.25 40.54
C ARG A 343 -9.99 13.73 40.40
N GLY A 344 -8.85 13.12 40.59
CA GLY A 344 -8.62 11.69 40.39
C GLY A 344 -8.04 11.37 39.00
N PRO A 345 -7.78 10.09 38.73
CA PRO A 345 -7.31 9.63 37.44
C PRO A 345 -8.42 9.76 36.38
N GLU A 346 -8.04 9.98 35.15
CA GLU A 346 -9.00 10.08 34.02
C GLU A 346 -9.72 8.76 33.76
N LYS A 347 -9.03 7.62 33.95
CA LYS A 347 -9.55 6.27 33.74
C LYS A 347 -8.89 5.29 34.69
N ASN A 348 -9.64 4.31 35.19
CA ASN A 348 -9.10 3.16 35.90
C ASN A 348 -8.97 1.98 34.92
N ILE A 349 -7.87 1.25 35.00
CA ILE A 349 -7.63 0.04 34.21
C ILE A 349 -7.28 -1.12 35.14
N ASP A 350 -7.72 -2.31 34.80
CA ASP A 350 -7.34 -3.54 35.49
C ASP A 350 -5.99 -4.01 34.96
N LEU A 351 -4.99 -4.12 35.84
CA LEU A 351 -3.65 -4.60 35.50
C LEU A 351 -3.52 -6.09 35.85
N PRO A 352 -3.36 -6.98 34.86
CA PRO A 352 -3.12 -8.39 35.08
C PRO A 352 -1.85 -8.65 35.93
N LYS A 353 -1.78 -9.80 36.61
CA LYS A 353 -0.58 -10.22 37.36
C LYS A 353 0.51 -10.78 36.44
N ASP A 354 0.11 -11.35 35.30
CA ASP A 354 1.03 -11.85 34.31
C ASP A 354 1.79 -10.68 33.64
N PRO A 355 3.12 -10.71 33.56
CA PRO A 355 3.92 -9.59 33.05
C PRO A 355 3.60 -9.21 31.59
N ASP A 356 3.40 -10.20 30.72
CA ASP A 356 3.16 -9.96 29.31
C ASP A 356 1.74 -9.39 29.08
N ALA A 357 0.73 -9.99 29.70
CA ALA A 357 -0.65 -9.47 29.67
C ALA A 357 -0.77 -8.08 30.32
N ARG A 358 0.05 -7.79 31.36
CA ARG A 358 0.12 -6.48 31.98
C ARG A 358 0.70 -5.43 31.05
N ALA A 359 1.77 -5.75 30.33
CA ALA A 359 2.38 -4.86 29.35
C ALA A 359 1.40 -4.54 28.21
N GLU A 360 0.67 -5.55 27.71
CA GLU A 360 -0.37 -5.38 26.70
C GLU A 360 -1.49 -4.46 27.18
N ALA A 361 -2.00 -4.64 28.40
CA ALA A 361 -3.05 -3.80 28.98
C ALA A 361 -2.60 -2.33 29.17
N ILE A 362 -1.32 -2.10 29.49
CA ILE A 362 -0.74 -0.76 29.59
C ILE A 362 -0.64 -0.12 28.19
N ASP A 363 -0.12 -0.86 27.21
CA ASP A 363 0.01 -0.38 25.83
C ASP A 363 -1.36 -0.04 25.22
N ASP A 364 -2.36 -0.86 25.45
CA ASP A 364 -3.74 -0.62 24.98
C ASP A 364 -4.31 0.67 25.61
N ALA A 365 -4.18 0.84 26.93
CA ALA A 365 -4.68 2.02 27.62
C ALA A 365 -3.99 3.32 27.15
N LEU A 366 -2.67 3.28 26.95
CA LEU A 366 -1.90 4.43 26.49
C LEU A 366 -2.14 4.73 25.00
N SER A 367 -2.46 3.71 24.20
CA SER A 367 -2.82 3.91 22.79
C SER A 367 -4.11 4.72 22.61
N GLU A 368 -5.04 4.62 23.56
CA GLU A 368 -6.30 5.37 23.59
C GLU A 368 -6.13 6.78 24.16
N THR A 369 -5.06 7.04 24.90
CA THR A 369 -4.81 8.32 25.58
C THR A 369 -3.46 8.91 25.10
N PRO A 370 -3.46 9.65 23.98
CA PRO A 370 -2.22 10.23 23.46
C PRO A 370 -1.70 11.38 24.33
N ASP A 371 -0.38 11.56 24.30
CA ASP A 371 0.27 12.73 24.89
C ASP A 371 -0.31 14.04 24.34
N ASN A 372 -0.46 15.05 25.20
CA ASN A 372 -0.95 16.36 24.83
C ASN A 372 0.11 17.44 25.17
N GLY A 373 0.97 17.73 24.20
CA GLY A 373 2.09 18.66 24.37
C GLY A 373 3.05 18.21 25.46
N ASN A 374 3.15 18.98 26.54
CA ASN A 374 3.98 18.67 27.70
C ASN A 374 3.25 17.86 28.80
N LEU A 375 1.97 17.55 28.61
CA LEU A 375 1.24 16.60 29.44
C LEU A 375 1.38 15.22 28.81
N LEU A 376 2.06 14.33 29.51
CA LEU A 376 2.38 13.00 29.03
C LEU A 376 1.44 11.99 29.68
N ALA A 377 0.83 11.16 28.87
CA ALA A 377 -0.03 10.08 29.33
C ALA A 377 0.81 9.01 30.05
N ALA A 378 0.33 8.54 31.20
CA ALA A 378 1.00 7.50 31.93
C ALA A 378 0.02 6.63 32.72
N VAL A 379 0.35 5.35 32.89
CA VAL A 379 -0.37 4.40 33.71
C VAL A 379 0.32 4.28 35.06
N VAL A 380 -0.42 4.51 36.15
CA VAL A 380 0.07 4.29 37.51
C VAL A 380 0.15 2.79 37.78
N VAL A 381 1.34 2.28 37.97
CA VAL A 381 1.59 0.85 38.23
C VAL A 381 1.83 0.54 39.73
N LYS A 382 2.21 1.58 40.48
CA LYS A 382 2.41 1.48 41.94
C LYS A 382 2.18 2.85 42.56
N ALA A 383 1.46 2.91 43.67
CA ALA A 383 1.25 4.11 44.45
C ALA A 383 1.51 3.87 45.92
N SER A 384 2.09 4.85 46.59
CA SER A 384 2.27 4.92 48.03
C SER A 384 2.17 6.38 48.51
N PRO A 385 2.01 6.68 49.78
CA PRO A 385 1.95 8.05 50.28
C PRO A 385 3.17 8.94 49.99
N SER A 386 4.28 8.36 49.59
CA SER A 386 5.57 9.08 49.37
C SER A 386 6.13 8.89 47.95
N ALA A 387 5.54 8.03 47.12
CA ALA A 387 6.03 7.75 45.80
C ALA A 387 4.93 7.15 44.90
N VAL A 388 4.91 7.58 43.65
CA VAL A 388 4.09 7.00 42.59
C VAL A 388 4.99 6.57 41.44
N THR A 389 4.82 5.32 40.98
CA THR A 389 5.53 4.80 39.83
C THR A 389 4.56 4.71 38.65
N VAL A 390 4.94 5.28 37.51
CA VAL A 390 4.17 5.33 36.31
C VAL A 390 4.93 4.75 35.13
N VAL A 391 4.21 4.19 34.14
CA VAL A 391 4.74 3.74 32.85
C VAL A 391 4.19 4.63 31.76
N ARG A 392 5.06 5.13 30.87
CA ARG A 392 4.74 6.03 29.75
C ARG A 392 4.59 5.27 28.44
N ASN A 393 4.15 5.98 27.39
CA ASN A 393 3.98 5.46 26.02
C ASN A 393 5.26 4.89 25.38
N ASP A 394 6.44 5.29 25.84
CA ASP A 394 7.73 4.76 25.38
C ASP A 394 8.21 3.54 26.18
N GLY A 395 7.39 3.09 27.13
CA GLY A 395 7.72 1.99 28.04
C GLY A 395 8.65 2.41 29.20
N GLU A 396 9.01 3.70 29.32
CA GLU A 396 9.84 4.20 30.42
C GLU A 396 9.04 4.16 31.73
N GLU A 397 9.62 3.56 32.75
CA GLU A 397 9.09 3.55 34.10
C GLU A 397 9.72 4.69 34.94
N ILE A 398 8.88 5.61 35.40
CA ILE A 398 9.30 6.80 36.14
C ILE A 398 8.72 6.74 37.54
N THR A 399 9.55 6.97 38.55
CA THR A 399 9.11 7.11 39.97
C THR A 399 9.15 8.56 40.39
N ILE A 400 7.99 9.12 40.66
CA ILE A 400 7.78 10.47 41.19
C ILE A 400 7.80 10.40 42.73
N LYS A 401 8.56 11.26 43.42
CA LYS A 401 8.71 11.23 44.88
C LYS A 401 8.56 12.63 45.47
N GLY A 402 8.08 12.70 46.68
CA GLY A 402 8.11 13.89 47.51
C GLY A 402 7.11 14.98 47.16
N LYS A 403 7.59 16.24 47.05
CA LYS A 403 6.75 17.42 46.89
C LYS A 403 6.03 17.51 45.56
N ASP A 404 6.34 16.62 44.62
CA ASP A 404 5.76 16.60 43.25
C ASP A 404 4.56 15.63 43.15
N LEU A 405 4.08 15.14 44.31
CA LEU A 405 2.88 14.28 44.43
C LEU A 405 1.65 15.05 44.86
#